data_779fe675f9416582ba768f5ed76e845f
#
_entry.id   779fe675f9416582ba768f5ed76e845f
#
_cell.length_a   1.000
_cell.length_b   1.000
_cell.length_c   1.000
_cell.angle_alpha   90.00
_cell.angle_beta   90.00
_cell.angle_gamma   90.00
#
_symmetry.space_group_name_H-M   'P 1'
#
loop_
_entity.id
_entity.type
_entity.pdbx_description
1 polymer ?
#
loop_
_entity_poly.entity_id
_entity_poly.type
_entity_poly.pdbx_seq_one_letter_code
_entity_poly.pdbx_strand_id
1 'polypeptide(L)' 'MTVDQIIDFMQRVIAEDRLSGNRASLKNTQIAAGFLMAAGNYAGDKVAAQRFRVLAAEAANKKEELDGQA' A
#
# COMPACT_ATOMS: atom_id res chain seq x y z
N MET A 1 13.76 8.71 8.43
CA MET A 1 12.66 7.77 8.14
C MET A 1 13.18 6.69 7.19
N THR A 2 12.99 5.43 7.52
CA THR A 2 13.50 4.30 6.73
C THR A 2 12.39 3.67 5.91
N VAL A 3 12.76 2.88 4.90
CA VAL A 3 11.80 2.11 4.11
C VAL A 3 10.99 1.18 5.01
N ASP A 4 11.64 0.52 5.98
CA ASP A 4 10.94 -0.36 6.93
C ASP A 4 9.87 0.38 7.73
N GLN A 5 10.17 1.59 8.18
CA GLN A 5 9.21 2.41 8.93
C GLN A 5 8.03 2.82 8.06
N ILE A 6 8.28 3.19 6.81
CA ILE A 6 7.22 3.56 5.87
C ILE A 6 6.29 2.36 5.62
N ILE A 7 6.87 1.20 5.37
CA ILE A 7 6.09 -0.02 5.10
C ILE A 7 5.28 -0.42 6.33
N ASP A 8 5.88 -0.39 7.52
CA ASP A 8 5.16 -0.70 8.74
C ASP A 8 3.96 0.22 8.95
N PHE A 9 4.16 1.52 8.75
CA PHE A 9 3.07 2.49 8.83
C PHE A 9 1.95 2.18 7.84
N MET A 10 2.30 1.94 6.58
CA MET A 10 1.31 1.68 5.52
C MET A 10 0.55 0.38 5.77
N GLN A 11 1.22 -0.65 6.29
CA GLN A 11 0.56 -1.92 6.65
C GLN A 11 -0.47 -1.70 7.76
N ARG A 12 -0.15 -0.87 8.75
CA ARG A 12 -1.10 -0.53 9.83
C ARG A 12 -2.31 0.23 9.29
N VAL A 13 -2.07 1.18 8.39
CA VAL A 13 -3.16 1.94 7.76
C VAL A 13 -4.07 1.00 6.97
N ILE A 14 -3.50 0.09 6.19
CA ILE A 14 -4.27 -0.90 5.42
C ILE A 14 -5.14 -1.76 6.36
N ALA A 15 -4.58 -2.25 7.45
CA ALA A 15 -5.32 -3.07 8.41
C ALA A 15 -6.48 -2.29 9.05
N GLU A 16 -6.23 -1.06 9.48
CA GLU A 16 -7.25 -0.19 10.06
C GLU A 16 -8.36 0.12 9.07
N ASP A 17 -7.98 0.46 7.83
CA ASP A 17 -8.95 0.79 6.78
C ASP A 17 -9.79 -0.42 6.39
N ARG A 18 -9.19 -1.61 6.40
CA ARG A 18 -9.94 -2.84 6.14
C ARG A 18 -11.01 -3.07 7.20
N LEU A 19 -10.64 -2.88 8.49
CA LEU A 19 -11.57 -3.06 9.60
C LEU A 19 -12.68 -2.01 9.62
N SER A 20 -12.35 -0.76 9.29
CA SER A 20 -13.33 0.34 9.28
C SER A 20 -14.11 0.46 7.99
N GLY A 21 -13.77 -0.30 6.96
CA GLY A 21 -14.42 -0.22 5.66
C GLY A 21 -14.07 1.04 4.87
N ASN A 22 -12.91 1.63 5.10
CA ASN A 22 -12.50 2.89 4.46
C ASN A 22 -11.88 2.66 3.08
N ARG A 23 -12.71 2.52 2.06
CA ARG A 23 -12.28 2.27 0.68
C ARG A 23 -11.44 3.40 0.11
N ALA A 24 -11.80 4.65 0.43
CA ALA A 24 -11.07 5.82 -0.08
C ALA A 24 -9.64 5.84 0.43
N SER A 25 -9.43 5.55 1.71
CA SER A 25 -8.09 5.49 2.29
C SER A 25 -7.27 4.32 1.72
N LEU A 26 -7.89 3.17 1.49
CA LEU A 26 -7.22 2.03 0.82
C LEU A 26 -6.75 2.41 -0.58
N LYS A 27 -7.58 3.13 -1.33
CA LYS A 27 -7.21 3.62 -2.66
C LYS A 27 -6.03 4.57 -2.58
N ASN A 28 -6.03 5.48 -1.62
CA ASN A 28 -4.93 6.43 -1.42
C ASN A 28 -3.62 5.71 -1.09
N THR A 29 -3.67 4.69 -0.24
CA THR A 29 -2.50 3.90 0.10
C THR A 29 -1.97 3.13 -1.12
N GLN A 30 -2.87 2.59 -1.94
CA GLN A 30 -2.49 1.92 -3.18
C GLN A 30 -1.72 2.88 -4.11
N ILE A 31 -2.23 4.10 -4.30
CA ILE A 31 -1.61 5.11 -5.14
C ILE A 31 -0.25 5.52 -4.57
N ALA A 32 -0.17 5.77 -3.27
CA ALA A 32 1.08 6.14 -2.61
C ALA A 32 2.14 5.05 -2.75
N ALA A 33 1.76 3.79 -2.56
CA ALA A 33 2.68 2.66 -2.72
C ALA A 33 3.17 2.55 -4.17
N GLY A 34 2.32 2.84 -5.15
CA GLY A 34 2.70 2.88 -6.56
C GLY A 34 3.76 3.94 -6.85
N PHE A 35 3.62 5.14 -6.28
CA PHE A 35 4.63 6.18 -6.41
C PHE A 35 5.95 5.80 -5.74
N LEU A 36 5.88 5.18 -4.57
CA LEU A 36 7.09 4.73 -3.85
C LEU A 36 7.79 3.60 -4.62
N MET A 37 7.04 2.72 -5.25
CA MET A 37 7.60 1.70 -6.14
C MET A 37 8.36 2.35 -7.30
N ALA A 38 7.76 3.34 -7.94
CA ALA A 38 8.39 4.07 -9.04
C ALA A 38 9.66 4.78 -8.57
N ALA A 39 9.62 5.40 -7.40
CA ALA A 39 10.78 6.06 -6.79
C ALA A 39 11.91 5.06 -6.52
N GLY A 40 11.57 3.87 -6.01
CA GLY A 40 12.54 2.80 -5.79
C GLY A 40 13.21 2.35 -7.08
N ASN A 41 12.44 2.18 -8.14
CA ASN A 41 12.97 1.83 -9.46
C ASN A 41 13.88 2.92 -10.00
N TYR A 42 13.48 4.17 -9.87
CA TYR A 42 14.29 5.31 -10.31
C TYR A 42 15.64 5.37 -9.59
N ALA A 43 15.64 5.11 -8.29
CA ALA A 43 16.84 5.13 -7.47
C ALA A 43 17.71 3.87 -7.61
N GLY A 44 17.24 2.87 -8.36
CA GLY A 44 17.95 1.60 -8.50
C GLY A 44 17.80 0.69 -7.28
N ASP A 45 16.88 0.99 -6.38
CA ASP A 45 16.59 0.17 -5.19
C ASP A 45 15.48 -0.84 -5.52
N LYS A 46 15.87 -1.95 -6.15
CA LYS A 46 14.91 -2.96 -6.61
C LYS A 46 14.20 -3.67 -5.46
N VAL A 47 14.87 -3.82 -4.32
CA VAL A 47 14.29 -4.45 -3.14
C VAL A 47 13.15 -3.59 -2.60
N ALA A 48 13.39 -2.29 -2.42
CA ALA A 48 12.36 -1.36 -1.96
C ALA A 48 11.19 -1.30 -2.96
N ALA A 49 11.49 -1.20 -4.26
CA ALA A 49 10.46 -1.16 -5.29
C ALA A 49 9.54 -2.39 -5.23
N GLN A 50 10.11 -3.59 -5.05
CA GLN A 50 9.33 -4.82 -4.93
C GLN A 50 8.45 -4.82 -3.68
N ARG A 51 8.98 -4.34 -2.56
CA ARG A 51 8.22 -4.26 -1.31
C ARG A 51 7.02 -3.32 -1.44
N PHE A 52 7.20 -2.16 -2.07
CA PHE A 52 6.11 -1.23 -2.31
C PHE A 52 5.10 -1.77 -3.33
N ARG A 53 5.55 -2.53 -4.31
CA ARG A 53 4.65 -3.19 -5.26
C ARG A 53 3.71 -4.17 -4.55
N VAL A 54 4.25 -4.99 -3.65
CA VAL A 54 3.46 -5.93 -2.85
C VAL A 54 2.45 -5.17 -1.99
N LEU A 55 2.87 -4.06 -1.39
CA LEU A 55 2.00 -3.24 -0.55
C LEU A 55 0.84 -2.63 -1.36
N ALA A 56 1.12 -2.14 -2.56
CA ALA A 56 0.08 -1.62 -3.46
C ALA A 56 -0.95 -2.70 -3.80
N ALA A 57 -0.49 -3.91 -4.10
CA ALA A 57 -1.37 -5.04 -4.38
C ALA A 57 -2.22 -5.41 -3.15
N GLU A 58 -1.63 -5.38 -1.95
CA GLU A 58 -2.35 -5.65 -0.72
C GLU A 58 -3.49 -4.65 -0.49
N ALA A 59 -3.21 -3.36 -0.64
CA ALA A 59 -4.22 -2.31 -0.50
C ALA A 59 -5.36 -2.49 -1.53
N ALA A 60 -5.02 -2.78 -2.77
CA ALA A 60 -6.01 -3.03 -3.83
C ALA A 60 -6.87 -4.25 -3.51
N ASN A 61 -6.27 -5.34 -3.02
CA ASN A 61 -7.01 -6.55 -2.68
C ASN A 61 -7.98 -6.32 -1.51
N LYS A 62 -7.55 -5.58 -0.49
CA LYS A 62 -8.43 -5.26 0.64
C LYS A 62 -9.59 -4.37 0.22
N LYS A 63 -9.35 -3.43 -0.70
CA LYS A 63 -10.42 -2.61 -1.27
C LYS A 63 -11.42 -3.48 -2.04
N GLU A 64 -10.95 -4.41 -2.86
CA GLU A 64 -11.82 -5.33 -3.59
C GLU A 64 -12.67 -6.20 -2.66
N GLU A 65 -12.10 -6.67 -1.55
CA GLU A 65 -12.85 -7.42 -0.55
C GLU A 65 -14.02 -6.59 0.01
N LEU A 66 -13.80 -5.31 0.30
CA LEU A 66 -14.85 -4.42 0.77
C LEU A 66 -15.90 -4.15 -0.31
N ASP A 67 -15.48 -3.96 -1.55
CA ASP A 67 -16.39 -3.75 -2.69
C ASP A 67 -17.29 -4.97 -2.90
N GLY A 68 -16.76 -6.18 -2.70
CA GLY A 68 -17.52 -7.42 -2.82
C GLY A 68 -18.51 -7.67 -1.69
N GLN A 69 -18.45 -6.90 -0.60
CA GLN A 69 -19.36 -7.02 0.54
C GLN A 69 -20.58 -6.10 0.43
N ALA A 70 -20.65 -5.30 -0.58
CA ALA A 70 -21.70 -4.28 -0.76
C ALA A 70 -23.07 -4.91 -1.08
#